data_0c0378f8d01a474ef05c69fe7a35dc01
#
_entry.id   0c0378f8d01a474ef05c69fe7a35dc01
#
_cell.length_a   1.000
_cell.length_b   1.000
_cell.length_c   1.000
_cell.angle_alpha   90.00
_cell.angle_beta   90.00
_cell.angle_gamma   90.00
#
_symmetry.space_group_name_H-M   'P 1'
#
loop_
_entity.id
_entity.type
_entity.pdbx_description
1 polymer ?
#
loop_
_entity_poly.entity_id
_entity_poly.type
_entity_poly.pdbx_seq_one_letter_code
_entity_poly.pdbx_strand_id
1 'polypeptide(L)'
;MEYKIIICDDSAEDAAFLTELTSLWGKQNGHTLHIETYPSAEAFLFRYEEDKTCDILLLDVEMPGKSGVELAKEIRKTNETLQIVFVTGYSDYIAEG
;
A
#
# COMPACT_ATOMS: atom_id res chain seq x y z
N MET A 1 -8.70 17.41 4.50
CA MET A 1 -8.22 16.41 5.47
C MET A 1 -6.83 15.91 5.11
N GLU A 2 -6.10 15.48 6.10
CA GLU A 2 -4.79 14.88 5.89
C GLU A 2 -4.86 13.37 6.07
N TYR A 3 -4.24 12.64 5.17
CA TYR A 3 -4.15 11.19 5.24
C TYR A 3 -2.72 10.74 5.05
N LYS A 4 -2.33 9.72 5.78
CA LYS A 4 -1.06 9.03 5.57
C LYS A 4 -1.34 7.74 4.80
N ILE A 5 -0.76 7.63 3.62
CA ILE A 5 -0.98 6.51 2.72
C ILE A 5 0.36 5.81 2.50
N ILE A 6 0.37 4.51 2.67
CA ILE A 6 1.56 3.70 2.44
C ILE A 6 1.27 2.76 1.28
N ILE A 7 2.22 2.68 0.37
CA ILE A 7 2.16 1.81 -0.79
C ILE A 7 3.25 0.75 -0.62
N CYS A 8 2.87 -0.50 -0.61
CA CYS A 8 3.79 -1.61 -0.49
C CYS A 8 3.73 -2.44 -1.77
N ASP A 9 4.76 -2.36 -2.59
CA ASP A 9 4.82 -2.98 -3.91
C ASP A 9 6.27 -3.20 -4.30
N ASP A 10 6.61 -4.40 -4.76
CA ASP A 10 7.98 -4.73 -5.15
C ASP A 10 8.37 -4.17 -6.51
N SER A 11 7.42 -3.69 -7.29
CA SER A 11 7.68 -3.02 -8.56
C SER A 11 7.78 -1.52 -8.37
N ALA A 12 8.95 -0.95 -8.63
CA ALA A 12 9.15 0.50 -8.51
C ALA A 12 8.25 1.27 -9.49
N GLU A 13 8.01 0.71 -10.66
CA GLU A 13 7.13 1.35 -11.65
C GLU A 13 5.69 1.39 -11.19
N ASP A 14 5.20 0.29 -10.63
CA ASP A 14 3.84 0.23 -10.12
C ASP A 14 3.66 1.14 -8.91
N ALA A 15 4.65 1.16 -8.02
CA ALA A 15 4.61 2.06 -6.86
C ALA A 15 4.57 3.53 -7.29
N ALA A 16 5.35 3.90 -8.30
CA ALA A 16 5.35 5.26 -8.84
C ALA A 16 4.00 5.61 -9.46
N PHE A 17 3.41 4.69 -10.21
CA PHE A 17 2.11 4.87 -10.83
C PHE A 17 1.02 5.08 -9.77
N LEU A 18 1.01 4.23 -8.75
CA LEU A 18 0.04 4.36 -7.66
C LEU A 18 0.23 5.67 -6.89
N THR A 19 1.47 6.10 -6.71
CA THR A 19 1.76 7.37 -6.07
C THR A 19 1.15 8.53 -6.86
N GLU A 20 1.31 8.53 -8.17
CA GLU A 20 0.73 9.57 -9.03
C GLU A 20 -0.79 9.58 -8.99
N LEU A 21 -1.41 8.41 -9.12
CA LEU A 21 -2.87 8.31 -9.07
C LEU A 21 -3.42 8.78 -7.74
N THR A 22 -2.80 8.36 -6.66
CA THR A 22 -3.23 8.71 -5.31
C THR A 22 -3.08 10.21 -5.07
N SER A 23 -1.96 10.79 -5.51
CA SER A 23 -1.72 12.23 -5.39
C SER A 23 -2.76 13.04 -6.17
N LEU A 24 -3.10 12.58 -7.36
CA LEU A 24 -4.12 13.24 -8.18
C LEU A 24 -5.49 13.20 -7.51
N TRP A 25 -5.85 12.04 -6.97
CA TRP A 25 -7.09 11.90 -6.22
C TRP A 25 -7.15 12.87 -5.05
N GLY A 26 -6.05 12.98 -4.30
CA GLY A 26 -5.97 13.91 -3.17
C GLY A 26 -6.19 15.35 -3.59
N LYS A 27 -5.54 15.78 -4.68
CA LYS A 27 -5.70 17.14 -5.20
C LYS A 27 -7.14 17.42 -5.64
N GLN A 28 -7.74 16.47 -6.35
CA GLN A 28 -9.09 16.62 -6.86
C GLN A 28 -10.14 16.69 -5.76
N ASN A 29 -9.84 16.11 -4.61
CA ASN A 29 -10.78 16.05 -3.49
C ASN A 29 -10.40 16.96 -2.32
N GLY A 30 -9.39 17.80 -2.51
CA GLY A 30 -8.99 18.76 -1.48
C GLY A 30 -8.33 18.16 -0.26
N HIS A 31 -7.67 17.02 -0.43
CA HIS A 31 -6.97 16.34 0.66
C HIS A 31 -5.47 16.55 0.57
N THR A 32 -4.81 16.63 1.72
CA THR A 32 -3.36 16.61 1.80
C THR A 32 -2.92 15.18 2.10
N LEU A 33 -2.08 14.62 1.25
CA LEU A 33 -1.63 13.23 1.38
C LEU A 33 -0.14 13.18 1.69
N HIS A 34 0.21 12.31 2.65
CA HIS A 34 1.59 11.96 2.96
C HIS A 34 1.78 10.52 2.49
N ILE A 35 2.54 10.33 1.41
CA ILE A 35 2.68 9.03 0.76
C ILE A 35 4.08 8.49 0.97
N GLU A 36 4.18 7.25 1.45
CA GLU A 36 5.45 6.52 1.58
C GLU A 36 5.34 5.22 0.79
N THR A 37 6.44 4.79 0.20
CA THR A 37 6.48 3.53 -0.56
C THR A 37 7.52 2.60 0.03
N TYR A 38 7.20 1.30 0.03
CA TYR A 38 8.09 0.25 0.53
C TYR A 38 8.14 -0.89 -0.47
N PRO A 39 9.32 -1.46 -0.74
CA PRO A 39 9.47 -2.47 -1.80
C PRO A 39 9.15 -3.89 -1.36
N SER A 40 8.88 -4.12 -0.08
CA SER A 40 8.59 -5.45 0.43
C SER A 40 7.76 -5.40 1.70
N ALA A 41 7.15 -6.52 2.04
CA ALA A 41 6.42 -6.65 3.30
C ALA A 41 7.36 -6.47 4.49
N GLU A 42 8.55 -7.02 4.40
CA GLU A 42 9.55 -6.92 5.46
C GLU A 42 9.96 -5.48 5.72
N ALA A 43 10.18 -4.71 4.65
CA ALA A 43 10.53 -3.29 4.77
C ALA A 43 9.40 -2.49 5.43
N PHE A 44 8.16 -2.78 5.04
CA PHE A 44 7.00 -2.14 5.64
C PHE A 44 6.88 -2.48 7.12
N LEU A 45 7.03 -3.76 7.49
CA LEU A 45 6.90 -4.20 8.87
C LEU A 45 7.97 -3.57 9.76
N PHE A 46 9.18 -3.43 9.26
CA PHE A 46 10.24 -2.78 9.99
C PHE A 46 9.87 -1.35 10.37
N ARG A 47 9.33 -0.61 9.43
CA ARG A 47 8.85 0.75 9.66
C ARG A 47 7.64 0.76 10.60
N TYR A 48 6.71 -0.18 10.39
CA TYR A 48 5.45 -0.23 11.12
C TYR A 48 5.66 -0.51 12.61
N GLU A 49 6.69 -1.24 12.97
CA GLU A 49 7.02 -1.48 14.39
C GLU A 49 7.42 -0.20 15.10
N GLU A 50 8.07 0.72 14.39
CA GLU A 50 8.50 2.00 14.96
C GLU A 50 7.41 3.06 14.91
N ASP A 51 6.62 3.08 13.84
CA ASP A 51 5.60 4.08 13.62
C ASP A 51 4.39 3.43 12.96
N LYS A 52 3.33 3.27 13.72
CA LYS A 52 2.09 2.63 13.26
C LYS A 52 1.10 3.59 12.62
N THR A 53 1.50 4.85 12.41
CA THR A 53 0.61 5.81 11.79
C THR A 53 0.45 5.49 10.31
N CYS A 54 -0.77 5.18 9.93
CA CYS A 54 -1.13 4.88 8.54
C CYS A 54 -2.64 4.86 8.46
N ASP A 55 -3.19 5.62 7.55
CA ASP A 55 -4.64 5.64 7.35
C ASP A 55 -5.08 4.61 6.33
N ILE A 56 -4.31 4.49 5.25
CA ILE A 56 -4.62 3.57 4.15
C ILE A 56 -3.33 2.87 3.71
N LEU A 57 -3.40 1.55 3.58
CA LEU A 57 -2.31 0.75 3.05
C LEU A 57 -2.74 0.18 1.70
N LEU A 58 -2.04 0.58 0.64
CA LEU A 58 -2.19 -0.01 -0.68
C LEU A 58 -1.15 -1.13 -0.80
N LEU A 59 -1.60 -2.34 -1.00
CA LEU A 59 -0.79 -3.53 -0.80
C LEU A 59 -0.84 -4.43 -2.01
N ASP A 60 0.31 -4.67 -2.61
CA ASP A 60 0.43 -5.62 -3.71
C ASP A 60 0.19 -7.03 -3.18
N VAL A 61 -0.60 -7.81 -3.91
CA VAL A 61 -0.95 -9.17 -3.52
C VAL A 61 0.26 -10.09 -3.61
N GLU A 62 1.02 -9.97 -4.69
CA GLU A 62 2.16 -10.85 -4.95
C GLU A 62 3.49 -10.13 -4.77
N MET A 63 4.26 -10.59 -3.80
CA MET A 63 5.60 -10.06 -3.55
C MET A 63 6.53 -11.21 -3.18
N PRO A 64 7.83 -11.13 -3.55
CA PRO A 64 8.80 -12.11 -3.10
C PRO A 64 8.88 -12.15 -1.57
N GLY A 65 9.06 -13.33 -1.01
CA GLY A 65 9.07 -13.50 0.44
C GLY A 65 7.66 -13.49 0.99
N LYS A 66 7.37 -12.59 1.92
CA LYS A 66 6.03 -12.47 2.51
C LYS A 66 5.09 -11.79 1.51
N SER A 67 4.00 -12.47 1.16
CA SER A 67 3.00 -11.94 0.22
C SER A 67 2.16 -10.84 0.87
N GLY A 68 1.43 -10.09 0.03
CA GLY A 68 0.51 -9.07 0.54
C GLY A 68 -0.58 -9.66 1.43
N VAL A 69 -1.09 -10.84 1.09
CA VAL A 69 -2.13 -11.50 1.89
C VAL A 69 -1.57 -11.89 3.26
N GLU A 70 -0.36 -12.43 3.30
CA GLU A 70 0.28 -12.79 4.57
C GLU A 70 0.54 -11.56 5.43
N LEU A 71 1.00 -10.47 4.82
CA LEU A 71 1.22 -9.20 5.51
C LEU A 71 -0.09 -8.67 6.10
N ALA A 72 -1.16 -8.68 5.33
CA ALA A 72 -2.46 -8.21 5.80
C ALA A 72 -2.94 -9.02 7.00
N LYS A 73 -2.79 -10.34 6.97
CA LYS A 73 -3.15 -11.20 8.09
C LYS A 73 -2.35 -10.85 9.34
N GLU A 74 -1.07 -10.59 9.18
CA GLU A 74 -0.21 -10.22 10.30
C GLU A 74 -0.63 -8.89 10.92
N ILE A 75 -0.92 -7.89 10.09
CA ILE A 75 -1.38 -6.59 10.56
C ILE A 75 -2.71 -6.72 11.31
N ARG A 76 -3.62 -7.52 10.79
CA ARG A 76 -4.96 -7.69 11.40
C ARG A 76 -4.93 -8.33 12.78
N LYS A 77 -3.86 -8.97 13.16
CA LYS A 77 -3.72 -9.50 14.52
C LYS A 77 -3.71 -8.40 15.57
N THR A 78 -3.23 -7.22 15.22
CA THR A 78 -3.09 -6.11 16.17
C THR A 78 -3.83 -4.84 15.75
N ASN A 79 -4.31 -4.77 14.51
CA ASN A 79 -4.99 -3.57 14.01
C ASN A 79 -6.16 -3.97 13.11
N GLU A 80 -7.37 -3.85 13.62
CA GLU A 80 -8.58 -4.21 12.90
C GLU A 80 -9.15 -3.05 12.10
N THR A 81 -8.71 -1.83 12.36
CA THR A 81 -9.31 -0.62 11.79
C THR A 81 -8.56 -0.03 10.59
N LEU A 82 -7.32 -0.42 10.38
CA LEU A 82 -6.54 0.06 9.24
C LEU A 82 -7.23 -0.32 7.93
N GLN A 83 -7.38 0.64 7.03
CA GLN A 83 -7.92 0.37 5.69
C GLN A 83 -6.83 -0.25 4.84
N ILE A 84 -7.07 -1.48 4.39
CA ILE A 84 -6.14 -2.20 3.51
C ILE A 84 -6.81 -2.39 2.17
N VAL A 85 -6.16 -1.90 1.11
CA VAL A 85 -6.64 -2.05 -0.26
C VAL A 85 -5.63 -2.89 -1.01
N PHE A 86 -6.07 -4.04 -1.51
CA PHE A 86 -5.19 -4.89 -2.33
C PHE A 86 -5.13 -4.35 -3.74
N VAL A 87 -3.91 -4.25 -4.25
CA VAL A 87 -3.64 -3.82 -5.61
C VAL A 87 -2.97 -4.97 -6.33
N THR A 88 -3.49 -5.30 -7.51
CA THR A 88 -2.95 -6.42 -8.27
C THR A 88 -2.08 -5.92 -9.41
N GLY A 89 -1.11 -6.73 -9.83
CA GLY A 89 -0.29 -6.42 -10.98
C GLY A 89 -1.17 -6.20 -12.20
N TYR A 90 -1.04 -5.03 -12.80
CA TYR A 90 -1.92 -4.59 -13.87
C TYR A 90 -2.00 -5.58 -15.03
N SER A 91 -0.84 -6.07 -15.47
CA SER A 91 -0.77 -6.95 -16.62
C SER A 91 -1.36 -8.33 -16.37
N ASP A 92 -1.36 -8.79 -15.13
CA ASP A 92 -1.83 -10.15 -14.81
C ASP A 92 -3.35 -10.27 -14.89
N TYR A 93 -4.05 -9.17 -14.70
CA TYR A 93 -5.51 -9.18 -14.63
C TYR A 93 -6.20 -8.64 -15.88
N ILE A 94 -5.53 -7.82 -16.63
CA ILE A 94 -6.07 -7.35 -17.91
C ILE A 94 -6.20 -8.49 -18.92
N ALA A 95 -5.28 -9.44 -18.90
CA ALA A 95 -5.31 -10.57 -19.80
C ALA A 95 -6.52 -11.48 -19.60
N GLU A 96 -7.08 -11.46 -18.40
CA GLU A 96 -8.25 -12.29 -18.06
C GLU A 96 -9.57 -11.55 -18.21
N GLY A 97 -9.47 -10.24 -18.28
CA GLY A 97 -10.62 -9.38 -18.36
C GLY A 97 -11.38 -9.46 -19.61
#